data_1f74970d506aaa23ee60cf9e4febd921
#
_entry.id   1f74970d506aaa23ee60cf9e4febd921
#
_cell.length_a   1.000
_cell.length_b   1.000
_cell.length_c   1.000
_cell.angle_alpha   90.00
_cell.angle_beta   90.00
_cell.angle_gamma   90.00
#
_symmetry.space_group_name_H-M   'P 1'
#
loop_
_entity.id
_entity.type
_entity.pdbx_description
1 polymer ?
#
loop_
_entity_poly.entity_id
_entity_poly.type
_entity_poly.pdbx_seq_one_letter_code
_entity_poly.pdbx_strand_id
1 'polypeptide(L)'
;MKAKKVAFTGIPVTDIKRARAFYEGVLGLKVAGEFGEGVWIEYELGPDTIAIGSVGDQWKPSADGTSVAIEVEDFEAAIKSLKEKNATFAAEGIESPVCRMAVVQDPDGNKLIIHKLK
;
A
#
# COMPACT_ATOMS: atom_id res chain seq x y z
N MET A 1 -8.49 5.12 -27.34
CA MET A 1 -8.80 5.35 -25.91
C MET A 1 -8.22 6.68 -25.47
N LYS A 2 -8.93 7.41 -24.67
CA LYS A 2 -8.47 8.72 -24.17
C LYS A 2 -8.37 8.65 -22.64
N ALA A 3 -7.18 8.31 -22.16
CA ALA A 3 -6.95 8.19 -20.72
C ALA A 3 -7.07 9.57 -20.05
N LYS A 4 -7.75 9.63 -18.92
CA LYS A 4 -7.99 10.86 -18.18
C LYS A 4 -7.11 10.96 -16.93
N LYS A 5 -7.06 9.90 -16.14
CA LYS A 5 -6.24 9.84 -14.90
C LYS A 5 -6.21 8.39 -14.41
N VAL A 6 -5.36 8.13 -13.43
CA VAL A 6 -5.44 6.87 -12.69
C VAL A 6 -6.61 7.00 -11.71
N ALA A 7 -7.62 6.14 -11.86
CA ALA A 7 -8.81 6.18 -11.01
C ALA A 7 -8.51 5.66 -9.60
N PHE A 8 -7.81 4.54 -9.53
CA PHE A 8 -7.32 3.98 -8.28
C PHE A 8 -6.20 2.99 -8.58
N THR A 9 -5.41 2.64 -7.56
CA THR A 9 -4.46 1.53 -7.62
C THR A 9 -5.06 0.36 -6.85
N GLY A 10 -5.26 -0.76 -7.52
CA GLY A 10 -5.88 -1.96 -6.93
C GLY A 10 -4.83 -2.94 -6.45
N ILE A 11 -5.03 -3.49 -5.26
CA ILE A 11 -4.13 -4.46 -4.64
C ILE A 11 -4.95 -5.70 -4.27
N PRO A 12 -4.67 -6.87 -4.87
CA PRO A 12 -5.38 -8.09 -4.52
C PRO A 12 -4.92 -8.62 -3.15
N VAL A 13 -5.87 -9.01 -2.33
CA VAL A 13 -5.61 -9.61 -1.02
C VAL A 13 -6.49 -10.86 -0.86
N THR A 14 -6.10 -11.77 0.02
CA THR A 14 -6.84 -13.02 0.24
C THR A 14 -7.77 -12.96 1.44
N ASP A 15 -7.50 -12.07 2.39
CA ASP A 15 -8.26 -11.93 3.63
C ASP A 15 -8.43 -10.45 3.95
N ILE A 16 -9.61 -9.92 3.74
CA ILE A 16 -9.90 -8.48 3.92
C ILE A 16 -9.63 -8.03 5.37
N LYS A 17 -10.04 -8.81 6.36
CA LYS A 17 -9.82 -8.42 7.76
C LYS A 17 -8.33 -8.28 8.09
N ARG A 18 -7.55 -9.26 7.65
CA ARG A 18 -6.09 -9.26 7.85
C ARG A 18 -5.42 -8.12 7.07
N ALA A 19 -5.86 -7.91 5.83
CA ALA A 19 -5.35 -6.80 5.00
C ALA A 19 -5.67 -5.45 5.63
N ARG A 20 -6.89 -5.24 6.13
CA ARG A 20 -7.29 -4.00 6.78
C ARG A 20 -6.45 -3.71 8.02
N ALA A 21 -6.09 -4.73 8.80
CA ALA A 21 -5.21 -4.54 9.95
C ALA A 21 -3.85 -3.97 9.53
N PHE A 22 -3.36 -4.34 8.34
CA PHE A 22 -2.14 -3.78 7.80
C PHE A 22 -2.36 -2.38 7.20
N TYR A 23 -3.29 -2.23 6.26
CA TYR A 23 -3.46 -0.94 5.56
C TYR A 23 -3.96 0.17 6.48
N GLU A 24 -4.85 -0.14 7.40
CA GLU A 24 -5.37 0.84 8.38
C GLU A 24 -4.51 0.91 9.64
N GLY A 25 -4.15 -0.24 10.21
CA GLY A 25 -3.43 -0.30 11.48
C GLY A 25 -1.94 -0.01 11.37
N VAL A 26 -1.26 -0.60 10.39
CA VAL A 26 0.19 -0.44 10.22
C VAL A 26 0.52 0.79 9.38
N LEU A 27 -0.11 0.94 8.22
CA LEU A 27 0.13 2.09 7.34
C LEU A 27 -0.64 3.34 7.75
N GLY A 28 -1.72 3.19 8.53
CA GLY A 28 -2.52 4.33 8.96
C GLY A 28 -3.36 4.96 7.86
N LEU A 29 -3.71 4.21 6.81
CA LEU A 29 -4.53 4.75 5.73
C LEU A 29 -5.97 4.95 6.16
N LYS A 30 -6.60 5.97 5.60
CA LYS A 30 -7.96 6.36 5.94
C LYS A 30 -8.95 5.75 4.97
N VAL A 31 -9.92 5.00 5.50
CA VAL A 31 -10.99 4.40 4.70
C VAL A 31 -11.85 5.49 4.08
N ALA A 32 -12.05 5.41 2.76
CA ALA A 32 -12.97 6.27 2.01
C ALA A 32 -14.28 5.55 1.70
N GLY A 33 -14.28 4.21 1.57
CA GLY A 33 -15.48 3.46 1.28
C GLY A 33 -15.29 1.96 1.35
N GLU A 34 -16.41 1.26 1.53
CA GLU A 34 -16.48 -0.19 1.54
C GLU A 34 -17.55 -0.63 0.55
N PHE A 35 -17.25 -1.60 -0.28
CA PHE A 35 -18.12 -2.03 -1.36
C PHE A 35 -18.15 -3.56 -1.47
N GLY A 36 -19.19 -4.08 -2.16
CA GLY A 36 -19.30 -5.51 -2.42
C GLY A 36 -19.40 -6.34 -1.16
N GLU A 37 -20.16 -5.88 -0.18
CA GLU A 37 -20.32 -6.57 1.11
C GLU A 37 -18.99 -6.78 1.84
N GLY A 38 -18.11 -5.79 1.74
CA GLY A 38 -16.84 -5.79 2.48
C GLY A 38 -15.68 -6.49 1.78
N VAL A 39 -15.83 -6.89 0.51
CA VAL A 39 -14.72 -7.49 -0.25
C VAL A 39 -13.83 -6.46 -0.94
N TRP A 40 -14.24 -5.21 -0.95
CA TRP A 40 -13.54 -4.11 -1.60
C TRP A 40 -13.49 -2.90 -0.67
N ILE A 41 -12.28 -2.48 -0.31
CA ILE A 41 -12.08 -1.33 0.59
C ILE A 41 -11.24 -0.30 -0.14
N GLU A 42 -11.71 0.95 -0.13
CA GLU A 42 -10.96 2.07 -0.73
C GLU A 42 -10.41 2.98 0.35
N TYR A 43 -9.17 3.42 0.15
CA TYR A 43 -8.46 4.33 1.02
C TYR A 43 -8.13 5.61 0.26
N GLU A 44 -8.30 6.77 0.90
CA GLU A 44 -7.93 8.03 0.28
C GLU A 44 -6.54 8.49 0.75
N LEU A 45 -5.74 9.00 -0.21
CA LEU A 45 -4.43 9.59 0.03
C LEU A 45 -4.37 10.90 -0.76
N GLY A 46 -4.87 11.99 -0.16
CA GLY A 46 -5.03 13.24 -0.90
C GLY A 46 -5.95 13.04 -2.11
N PRO A 47 -5.51 13.37 -3.33
CA PRO A 47 -6.31 13.18 -4.53
C PRO A 47 -6.30 11.74 -5.06
N ASP A 48 -5.49 10.86 -4.45
CA ASP A 48 -5.28 9.50 -4.94
C ASP A 48 -6.07 8.48 -4.12
N THR A 49 -6.30 7.31 -4.71
CA THR A 49 -7.04 6.21 -4.08
C THR A 49 -6.26 4.92 -4.22
N ILE A 50 -6.14 4.19 -3.11
CA ILE A 50 -5.68 2.81 -3.09
C ILE A 50 -6.86 1.94 -2.72
N ALA A 51 -7.06 0.83 -3.41
CA ALA A 51 -8.12 -0.13 -3.09
C ALA A 51 -7.51 -1.51 -2.82
N ILE A 52 -8.01 -2.19 -1.81
CA ILE A 52 -7.73 -3.60 -1.59
C ILE A 52 -8.99 -4.41 -1.89
N GLY A 53 -8.82 -5.57 -2.51
CA GLY A 53 -9.96 -6.40 -2.88
C GLY A 53 -9.66 -7.88 -2.79
N SER A 54 -10.64 -8.64 -2.29
CA SER A 54 -10.62 -10.09 -2.27
C SER A 54 -11.78 -10.59 -3.13
N VAL A 55 -11.55 -10.64 -4.45
CA VAL A 55 -12.63 -10.82 -5.44
C VAL A 55 -12.52 -12.13 -6.23
N GLY A 56 -11.75 -13.08 -5.74
CA GLY A 56 -11.68 -14.42 -6.31
C GLY A 56 -10.31 -14.80 -6.84
N ASP A 57 -10.23 -15.99 -7.43
CA ASP A 57 -8.95 -16.63 -7.79
C ASP A 57 -8.31 -16.07 -9.06
N GLN A 58 -9.00 -15.22 -9.78
CA GLN A 58 -8.47 -14.64 -11.02
C GLN A 58 -7.62 -13.40 -10.80
N TRP A 59 -7.58 -12.90 -9.57
CA TRP A 59 -6.80 -11.72 -9.20
C TRP A 59 -6.09 -11.99 -7.88
N LYS A 60 -4.84 -12.44 -7.99
CA LYS A 60 -4.07 -12.96 -6.86
C LYS A 60 -2.95 -12.02 -6.43
N PRO A 61 -2.63 -11.98 -5.13
CA PRO A 61 -1.46 -11.25 -4.65
C PRO A 61 -0.19 -11.71 -5.35
N SER A 62 0.77 -10.80 -5.50
CA SER A 62 2.07 -11.10 -6.09
C SER A 62 3.16 -10.25 -5.47
N ALA A 63 4.23 -10.89 -5.03
CA ALA A 63 5.44 -10.22 -4.57
C ALA A 63 6.21 -9.56 -5.71
N ASP A 64 5.94 -9.95 -6.95
CA ASP A 64 6.67 -9.51 -8.14
C ASP A 64 5.82 -8.64 -9.07
N GLY A 65 4.62 -8.29 -8.64
CA GLY A 65 3.73 -7.42 -9.41
C GLY A 65 4.06 -5.95 -9.28
N THR A 66 3.21 -5.13 -9.86
CA THR A 66 3.32 -3.67 -9.75
C THR A 66 3.22 -3.23 -8.30
N SER A 67 4.07 -2.30 -7.90
CA SER A 67 4.06 -1.71 -6.55
C SER A 67 3.61 -0.26 -6.60
N VAL A 68 2.85 0.16 -5.58
CA VAL A 68 2.53 1.56 -5.38
C VAL A 68 3.60 2.18 -4.48
N ALA A 69 4.05 3.38 -4.84
CA ALA A 69 4.95 4.17 -4.00
C ALA A 69 4.13 5.22 -3.27
N ILE A 70 4.24 5.22 -1.95
CA ILE A 70 3.53 6.15 -1.09
C ILE A 70 4.52 7.22 -0.63
N GLU A 71 4.25 8.47 -1.01
CA GLU A 71 5.05 9.60 -0.56
C GLU A 71 4.71 9.92 0.90
N VAL A 72 5.72 10.03 1.76
CA VAL A 72 5.55 10.40 3.18
C VAL A 72 6.22 11.73 3.46
N GLU A 73 5.73 12.45 4.46
CA GLU A 73 6.29 13.75 4.84
C GLU A 73 7.62 13.60 5.58
N ASP A 74 7.72 12.61 6.47
CA ASP A 74 8.88 12.35 7.30
C ASP A 74 9.28 10.89 7.16
N PHE A 75 10.33 10.63 6.41
CA PHE A 75 10.77 9.27 6.09
C PHE A 75 11.23 8.51 7.35
N GLU A 76 12.02 9.17 8.19
CA GLU A 76 12.55 8.49 9.40
C GLU A 76 11.44 8.16 10.38
N ALA A 77 10.47 9.05 10.56
CA ALA A 77 9.31 8.81 11.40
C ALA A 77 8.45 7.67 10.85
N ALA A 78 8.27 7.61 9.53
CA ALA A 78 7.52 6.54 8.87
C ALA A 78 8.19 5.18 9.10
N ILE A 79 9.50 5.09 8.89
CA ILE A 79 10.25 3.85 9.08
C ILE A 79 10.20 3.40 10.55
N LYS A 80 10.38 4.33 11.47
CA LYS A 80 10.29 4.04 12.91
C LYS A 80 8.92 3.47 13.29
N SER A 81 7.85 4.10 12.82
CA SER A 81 6.48 3.64 13.07
C SER A 81 6.24 2.25 12.51
N LEU A 82 6.69 2.00 11.28
CA LEU A 82 6.54 0.68 10.65
C LEU A 82 7.27 -0.40 11.43
N LYS A 83 8.47 -0.12 11.92
CA LYS A 83 9.24 -1.07 12.75
C LYS A 83 8.57 -1.34 14.08
N GLU A 84 8.04 -0.31 14.72
CA GLU A 84 7.30 -0.45 15.98
C GLU A 84 6.04 -1.33 15.82
N LYS A 85 5.44 -1.31 14.64
CA LYS A 85 4.26 -2.11 14.31
C LYS A 85 4.60 -3.44 13.63
N ASN A 86 5.87 -3.83 13.66
CA ASN A 86 6.37 -5.11 13.15
C ASN A 86 6.11 -5.32 11.65
N ALA A 87 6.15 -4.27 10.85
CA ALA A 87 6.03 -4.39 9.40
C ALA A 87 7.19 -5.23 8.84
N THR A 88 6.91 -6.03 7.82
CA THR A 88 7.91 -6.82 7.13
C THR A 88 8.57 -5.96 6.05
N PHE A 89 9.89 -5.79 6.13
CA PHE A 89 10.66 -5.04 5.14
C PHE A 89 11.29 -6.00 4.13
N ALA A 90 11.03 -5.76 2.86
CA ALA A 90 11.70 -6.46 1.77
C ALA A 90 13.02 -5.76 1.42
N ALA A 91 13.11 -4.45 1.62
CA ALA A 91 14.34 -3.68 1.42
C ALA A 91 14.30 -2.41 2.25
N GLU A 92 15.49 -1.97 2.70
CA GLU A 92 15.68 -0.73 3.45
C GLU A 92 16.87 0.04 2.90
N GLY A 93 16.93 1.32 3.27
CA GLY A 93 18.11 2.14 3.02
C GLY A 93 18.41 2.37 1.55
N ILE A 94 17.40 2.37 0.70
CA ILE A 94 17.60 2.66 -0.71
C ILE A 94 17.69 4.17 -0.87
N GLU A 95 18.83 4.63 -1.36
CA GLU A 95 19.09 6.05 -1.58
C GLU A 95 19.45 6.33 -3.02
N SER A 96 18.98 7.46 -3.52
CA SER A 96 19.38 8.02 -4.80
C SER A 96 19.63 9.52 -4.65
N PRO A 97 20.15 10.20 -5.68
CA PRO A 97 20.30 11.66 -5.61
C PRO A 97 18.98 12.41 -5.41
N VAL A 98 17.85 11.80 -5.73
CA VAL A 98 16.53 12.48 -5.74
C VAL A 98 15.55 11.97 -4.71
N CYS A 99 15.79 10.80 -4.08
CA CYS A 99 14.83 10.24 -3.14
C CYS A 99 15.45 9.24 -2.17
N ARG A 100 14.65 8.89 -1.15
CA ARG A 100 14.92 7.78 -0.23
C ARG A 100 13.73 6.84 -0.29
N MET A 101 13.98 5.53 -0.21
CA MET A 101 12.93 4.52 -0.29
C MET A 101 13.18 3.37 0.68
N ALA A 102 12.09 2.71 1.05
CA ALA A 102 12.08 1.39 1.66
C ALA A 102 10.94 0.61 1.03
N VAL A 103 11.00 -0.72 1.08
CA VAL A 103 9.95 -1.59 0.55
C VAL A 103 9.42 -2.44 1.69
N VAL A 104 8.11 -2.38 1.90
CA VAL A 104 7.43 -3.21 2.90
C VAL A 104 6.49 -4.18 2.20
N GLN A 105 6.15 -5.26 2.89
CA GLN A 105 5.21 -6.26 2.39
C GLN A 105 3.94 -6.24 3.22
N ASP A 106 2.80 -6.35 2.54
CA ASP A 106 1.53 -6.58 3.22
C ASP A 106 1.42 -8.05 3.66
N PRO A 107 0.35 -8.45 4.37
CA PRO A 107 0.22 -9.84 4.83
C PRO A 107 0.19 -10.90 3.73
N ASP A 108 -0.13 -10.53 2.51
CA ASP A 108 -0.14 -11.43 1.35
C ASP A 108 1.17 -11.40 0.55
N GLY A 109 2.15 -10.60 0.99
CA GLY A 109 3.44 -10.47 0.31
C GLY A 109 3.45 -9.42 -0.80
N ASN A 110 2.37 -8.70 -1.05
CA ASN A 110 2.39 -7.56 -1.96
C ASN A 110 3.37 -6.52 -1.46
N LYS A 111 4.18 -5.95 -2.35
CA LYS A 111 5.19 -4.95 -1.99
C LYS A 111 4.65 -3.54 -2.18
N LEU A 112 4.90 -2.70 -1.18
CA LEU A 112 4.62 -1.26 -1.24
C LEU A 112 5.93 -0.51 -0.99
N ILE A 113 6.10 0.60 -1.68
CA ILE A 113 7.29 1.43 -1.57
C ILE A 113 6.95 2.62 -0.68
N ILE A 114 7.74 2.83 0.36
CA ILE A 114 7.68 4.04 1.19
C ILE A 114 8.71 4.99 0.62
N HIS A 115 8.29 6.17 0.23
CA HIS A 115 9.08 7.05 -0.62
C HIS A 115 9.12 8.47 -0.07
N LYS A 116 10.27 9.12 -0.20
CA LYS A 116 10.43 10.55 0.14
C LYS A 116 11.33 11.22 -0.87
N LEU A 117 10.80 12.22 -1.55
CA LEU A 117 11.61 13.12 -2.39
C LEU A 117 12.56 13.94 -1.53
N LYS A 118 13.79 14.10 -2.02
CA LYS A 118 14.79 14.98 -1.39
C LYS A 118 14.56 16.42 -1.72
#